data_528916ae0c0c8cdaf91bd4bc92075c60
#
_entry.id   528916ae0c0c8cdaf91bd4bc92075c60
#
_cell.length_a   1.000
_cell.length_b   1.000
_cell.length_c   1.000
_cell.angle_alpha   90.00
_cell.angle_beta   90.00
_cell.angle_gamma   90.00
#
_symmetry.space_group_name_H-M   'P 1'
#
loop_
_entity.id
_entity.type
_entity.pdbx_description
1 polymer ?
#
loop_
_entity_poly.entity_id
_entity_poly.type
_entity_poly.pdbx_seq_one_letter_code
_entity_poly.pdbx_strand_id
1 'polypeptide(L)'
;MKLYYAPGACSLADHIALHEAGLSFDHEKVDLKAKRTEAGVDFSTINPKGYVPALTLDSGETLSENIAILDWIAHQDSKLAPSGPMGHTHLLEALAFISTEIHKSFKPFFAGGGESDKAKAGEMIGKRMGYLADNMKGDYLFGSTVSVADFYLFVMLLWAKKLNVESPAPLVAFRERMMTLPSVQKAMKHEGLN
;
A
#
# COMPACT_ATOMS: atom_id res chain seq x y z
N MET A 1 -15.13 -12.38 -1.72
CA MET A 1 -14.52 -11.11 -2.20
C MET A 1 -13.46 -11.39 -3.24
N LYS A 2 -13.12 -10.41 -4.10
CA LYS A 2 -12.02 -10.55 -5.07
C LYS A 2 -11.21 -9.25 -5.16
N LEU A 3 -9.89 -9.37 -4.93
CA LEU A 3 -8.94 -8.27 -5.10
C LEU A 3 -8.36 -8.28 -6.52
N TYR A 4 -8.43 -7.14 -7.19
CA TYR A 4 -7.73 -6.89 -8.47
C TYR A 4 -6.46 -6.09 -8.20
N TYR A 5 -5.32 -6.64 -8.64
CA TYR A 5 -4.00 -6.11 -8.31
C TYR A 5 -3.06 -6.08 -9.51
N ALA A 6 -1.96 -5.35 -9.39
CA ALA A 6 -0.81 -5.48 -10.27
C ALA A 6 0.44 -5.74 -9.43
N PRO A 7 1.33 -6.68 -9.83
CA PRO A 7 2.47 -7.08 -9.02
C PRO A 7 3.36 -5.89 -8.60
N GLY A 8 3.54 -5.73 -7.30
CA GLY A 8 4.34 -4.66 -6.70
C GLY A 8 3.76 -3.25 -6.82
N ALA A 9 2.52 -3.10 -7.27
CA ALA A 9 1.80 -1.84 -7.22
C ALA A 9 1.32 -1.52 -5.79
N CYS A 10 0.69 -0.36 -5.59
CA CYS A 10 0.13 0.02 -4.29
C CYS A 10 -0.91 -0.99 -3.77
N SER A 11 -1.58 -1.72 -4.64
CA SER A 11 -2.50 -2.82 -4.33
C SER A 11 -1.87 -3.95 -3.49
N LEU A 12 -0.54 -4.05 -3.43
CA LEU A 12 0.13 -4.99 -2.53
C LEU A 12 -0.18 -4.68 -1.07
N ALA A 13 -0.41 -3.41 -0.70
CA ALA A 13 -0.80 -3.04 0.66
C ALA A 13 -2.16 -3.65 1.05
N ASP A 14 -3.14 -3.59 0.15
CA ASP A 14 -4.47 -4.19 0.36
C ASP A 14 -4.38 -5.72 0.40
N HIS A 15 -3.55 -6.31 -0.47
CA HIS A 15 -3.29 -7.75 -0.51
C HIS A 15 -2.74 -8.26 0.83
N ILE A 16 -1.75 -7.54 1.39
CA ILE A 16 -1.17 -7.85 2.71
C ILE A 16 -2.23 -7.68 3.80
N ALA A 17 -2.96 -6.56 3.79
CA ALA A 17 -3.97 -6.23 4.80
C ALA A 17 -5.09 -7.27 4.85
N LEU A 18 -5.58 -7.74 3.70
CA LEU A 18 -6.58 -8.82 3.61
C LEU A 18 -6.08 -10.13 4.24
N HIS A 19 -4.81 -10.48 4.00
CA HIS A 19 -4.21 -11.66 4.64
C HIS A 19 -4.02 -11.49 6.14
N GLU A 20 -3.57 -10.32 6.59
CA GLU A 20 -3.38 -10.04 8.02
C GLU A 20 -4.70 -10.06 8.79
N ALA A 21 -5.77 -9.52 8.19
CA ALA A 21 -7.12 -9.57 8.74
C ALA A 21 -7.75 -10.98 8.71
N GLY A 22 -7.09 -11.97 8.10
CA GLY A 22 -7.62 -13.33 7.97
C GLY A 22 -8.88 -13.43 7.10
N LEU A 23 -9.12 -12.44 6.25
CA LEU A 23 -10.29 -12.42 5.37
C LEU A 23 -10.12 -13.39 4.21
N SER A 24 -11.21 -14.07 3.82
CA SER A 24 -11.23 -14.96 2.65
C SER A 24 -11.50 -14.15 1.39
N PHE A 25 -10.60 -14.24 0.42
CA PHE A 25 -10.73 -13.54 -0.87
C PHE A 25 -10.00 -14.28 -1.98
N ASP A 26 -10.50 -14.11 -3.20
CA ASP A 26 -9.78 -14.42 -4.43
C ASP A 26 -8.95 -13.22 -4.87
N HIS A 27 -7.97 -13.45 -5.71
CA HIS A 27 -7.18 -12.36 -6.29
C HIS A 27 -6.96 -12.59 -7.78
N GLU A 28 -6.96 -11.50 -8.55
CA GLU A 28 -6.78 -11.55 -9.99
C GLU A 28 -5.85 -10.43 -10.46
N LYS A 29 -4.83 -10.83 -11.22
CA LYS A 29 -3.87 -9.89 -11.78
C LYS A 29 -4.47 -9.08 -12.92
N VAL A 30 -4.09 -7.80 -12.99
CA VAL A 30 -4.49 -6.85 -14.04
C VAL A 30 -3.26 -6.39 -14.81
N ASP A 31 -3.32 -6.51 -16.14
CA ASP A 31 -2.41 -5.79 -17.03
C ASP A 31 -2.90 -4.35 -17.15
N LEU A 32 -2.21 -3.42 -16.48
CA LEU A 32 -2.57 -2.01 -16.47
C LEU A 32 -2.38 -1.31 -17.82
N LYS A 33 -1.54 -1.85 -18.69
CA LYS A 33 -1.31 -1.31 -20.03
C LYS A 33 -2.40 -1.76 -20.99
N ALA A 34 -2.73 -3.05 -20.98
CA ALA A 34 -3.77 -3.63 -21.80
C ALA A 34 -5.19 -3.37 -21.24
N LYS A 35 -5.31 -2.92 -19.98
CA LYS A 35 -6.58 -2.77 -19.26
C LYS A 35 -7.40 -4.05 -19.23
N ARG A 36 -6.73 -5.18 -19.03
CA ARG A 36 -7.35 -6.50 -18.96
C ARG A 36 -6.93 -7.26 -17.73
N THR A 37 -7.86 -8.02 -17.18
CA THR A 37 -7.56 -8.99 -16.13
C THR A 37 -6.86 -10.22 -16.74
N GLU A 38 -6.26 -11.06 -15.92
CA GLU A 38 -5.63 -12.32 -16.34
C GLU A 38 -6.63 -13.26 -17.03
N ALA A 39 -7.90 -13.24 -16.63
CA ALA A 39 -9.00 -13.96 -17.27
C ALA A 39 -9.47 -13.31 -18.60
N GLY A 40 -8.85 -12.19 -19.02
CA GLY A 40 -9.18 -11.51 -20.29
C GLY A 40 -10.37 -10.54 -20.21
N VAL A 41 -10.92 -10.28 -19.03
CA VAL A 41 -12.03 -9.32 -18.84
C VAL A 41 -11.49 -7.90 -19.00
N ASP A 42 -12.28 -7.02 -19.61
CA ASP A 42 -11.98 -5.60 -19.68
C ASP A 42 -12.07 -4.99 -18.26
N PHE A 43 -10.93 -4.55 -17.72
CA PHE A 43 -10.86 -4.03 -16.36
C PHE A 43 -11.66 -2.74 -16.15
N SER A 44 -11.94 -2.00 -17.22
CA SER A 44 -12.77 -0.79 -17.14
C SER A 44 -14.23 -1.09 -16.75
N THR A 45 -14.71 -2.31 -16.99
CA THR A 45 -16.05 -2.77 -16.57
C THR A 45 -16.10 -3.08 -15.07
N ILE A 46 -14.96 -3.32 -14.43
CA ILE A 46 -14.81 -3.59 -12.99
C ILE A 46 -14.52 -2.29 -12.24
N ASN A 47 -13.52 -1.54 -12.71
CA ASN A 47 -13.16 -0.23 -12.18
C ASN A 47 -13.02 0.77 -13.33
N PRO A 48 -14.01 1.63 -13.56
CA PRO A 48 -13.98 2.62 -14.65
C PRO A 48 -12.81 3.62 -14.56
N LYS A 49 -12.20 3.78 -13.37
CA LYS A 49 -10.99 4.58 -13.19
C LYS A 49 -9.75 3.97 -13.87
N GLY A 50 -9.77 2.65 -14.16
CA GLY A 50 -8.76 1.93 -14.94
C GLY A 50 -7.42 1.73 -14.23
N TYR A 51 -7.38 1.74 -12.89
CA TYR A 51 -6.20 1.44 -12.08
C TYR A 51 -6.53 0.56 -10.86
N VAL A 52 -5.53 -0.11 -10.34
CA VAL A 52 -5.59 -0.93 -9.12
C VAL A 52 -5.20 -0.10 -7.89
N PRO A 53 -5.69 -0.49 -6.67
CA PRO A 53 -6.53 -1.64 -6.36
C PRO A 53 -8.00 -1.46 -6.74
N ALA A 54 -8.70 -2.57 -6.90
CA ALA A 54 -10.14 -2.66 -6.80
C ALA A 54 -10.50 -3.91 -5.99
N LEU A 55 -11.45 -3.81 -5.08
CA LEU A 55 -11.93 -4.91 -4.24
C LEU A 55 -13.42 -5.10 -4.47
N THR A 56 -13.81 -6.18 -5.14
CA THR A 56 -15.23 -6.55 -5.26
C THR A 56 -15.63 -7.38 -4.05
N LEU A 57 -16.60 -6.89 -3.29
CA LEU A 57 -17.16 -7.52 -2.11
C LEU A 57 -18.12 -8.65 -2.48
N ASP A 58 -18.50 -9.49 -1.50
CA ASP A 58 -19.49 -10.57 -1.69
C ASP A 58 -20.88 -10.02 -2.00
N SER A 59 -21.15 -8.76 -1.63
CA SER A 59 -22.36 -8.03 -2.03
C SER A 59 -22.43 -7.69 -3.52
N GLY A 60 -21.32 -7.81 -4.25
CA GLY A 60 -21.17 -7.35 -5.63
C GLY A 60 -20.72 -5.88 -5.75
N GLU A 61 -20.65 -5.14 -4.65
CA GLU A 61 -20.12 -3.78 -4.65
C GLU A 61 -18.60 -3.79 -4.86
N THR A 62 -18.08 -2.84 -5.64
CA THR A 62 -16.64 -2.71 -5.88
C THR A 62 -16.11 -1.43 -5.24
N LEU A 63 -15.20 -1.59 -4.29
CA LEU A 63 -14.42 -0.51 -3.70
C LEU A 63 -13.19 -0.23 -4.56
N SER A 64 -12.81 1.03 -4.65
CA SER A 64 -11.56 1.48 -5.26
C SER A 64 -10.93 2.58 -4.39
N GLU A 65 -9.70 2.97 -4.67
CA GLU A 65 -8.81 3.80 -3.84
C GLU A 65 -8.19 3.03 -2.67
N ASN A 66 -6.88 3.00 -2.68
CA ASN A 66 -6.07 2.29 -1.69
C ASN A 66 -6.47 2.64 -0.24
N ILE A 67 -6.65 3.95 0.04
CA ILE A 67 -7.06 4.41 1.36
C ILE A 67 -8.41 3.83 1.77
N ALA A 68 -9.40 3.86 0.88
CA ALA A 68 -10.76 3.41 1.18
C ALA A 68 -10.82 1.90 1.43
N ILE A 69 -10.06 1.12 0.66
CA ILE A 69 -9.99 -0.34 0.85
C ILE A 69 -9.25 -0.67 2.15
N LEU A 70 -8.12 -0.04 2.44
CA LEU A 70 -7.38 -0.24 3.68
C LEU A 70 -8.21 0.16 4.91
N ASP A 71 -8.92 1.28 4.83
CA ASP A 71 -9.83 1.72 5.89
C ASP A 71 -10.98 0.72 6.11
N TRP A 72 -11.59 0.24 5.02
CA TRP A 72 -12.62 -0.79 5.09
C TRP A 72 -12.09 -2.08 5.75
N ILE A 73 -10.87 -2.52 5.40
CA ILE A 73 -10.24 -3.70 6.02
C ILE A 73 -10.01 -3.48 7.51
N ALA A 74 -9.56 -2.30 7.94
CA ALA A 74 -9.38 -1.95 9.35
C ALA A 74 -10.70 -1.95 10.14
N HIS A 75 -11.84 -1.73 9.48
CA HIS A 75 -13.16 -1.89 10.09
C HIS A 75 -13.58 -3.38 10.22
N GLN A 76 -13.04 -4.29 9.40
CA GLN A 76 -13.29 -5.73 9.56
C GLN A 76 -12.44 -6.34 10.69
N ASP A 77 -11.23 -5.82 10.92
CA ASP A 77 -10.38 -6.20 12.07
C ASP A 77 -9.80 -4.96 12.75
N SER A 78 -10.40 -4.57 13.87
CA SER A 78 -10.02 -3.38 14.63
C SER A 78 -8.58 -3.41 15.18
N LYS A 79 -7.91 -4.57 15.19
CA LYS A 79 -6.49 -4.67 15.57
C LYS A 79 -5.57 -4.00 14.54
N LEU A 80 -6.04 -3.81 13.31
CA LEU A 80 -5.30 -3.17 12.23
C LEU A 80 -5.45 -1.64 12.21
N ALA A 81 -6.02 -1.07 13.28
CA ALA A 81 -6.09 0.37 13.52
C ALA A 81 -5.58 0.71 14.92
N PRO A 82 -5.03 1.91 15.14
CA PRO A 82 -4.67 2.35 16.48
C PRO A 82 -5.91 2.49 17.35
N SER A 83 -5.76 2.14 18.64
CA SER A 83 -6.85 2.18 19.62
C SER A 83 -7.15 3.60 20.12
N GLY A 84 -8.27 3.74 20.84
CA GLY A 84 -8.69 4.99 21.48
C GLY A 84 -9.61 5.87 20.63
N PRO A 85 -10.17 6.92 21.21
CA PRO A 85 -11.22 7.73 20.56
C PRO A 85 -10.77 8.45 19.29
N MET A 86 -9.47 8.71 19.14
CA MET A 86 -8.87 9.33 17.94
C MET A 86 -8.14 8.31 17.05
N GLY A 87 -8.16 7.02 17.40
CA GLY A 87 -7.38 6.00 16.69
C GLY A 87 -7.68 5.95 15.20
N HIS A 88 -8.95 5.88 14.85
CA HIS A 88 -9.39 5.88 13.45
C HIS A 88 -9.01 7.18 12.70
N THR A 89 -9.13 8.34 13.36
CA THR A 89 -8.73 9.62 12.77
C THR A 89 -7.24 9.67 12.48
N HIS A 90 -6.40 9.18 13.41
CA HIS A 90 -4.94 9.10 13.18
C HIS A 90 -4.58 8.08 12.10
N LEU A 91 -5.34 6.98 11.99
CA LEU A 91 -5.17 6.05 10.87
C LEU A 91 -5.41 6.73 9.52
N LEU A 92 -6.54 7.43 9.38
CA LEU A 92 -6.87 8.16 8.16
C LEU A 92 -5.85 9.26 7.85
N GLU A 93 -5.37 9.99 8.88
CA GLU A 93 -4.30 10.99 8.74
C GLU A 93 -3.04 10.38 8.14
N ALA A 94 -2.59 9.23 8.67
CA ALA A 94 -1.41 8.54 8.17
C ALA A 94 -1.61 8.00 6.74
N LEU A 95 -2.76 7.37 6.46
CA LEU A 95 -3.10 6.89 5.11
C LEU A 95 -3.16 8.03 4.09
N ALA A 96 -3.77 9.15 4.46
CA ALA A 96 -3.83 10.34 3.61
C ALA A 96 -2.43 10.89 3.35
N PHE A 97 -1.60 11.05 4.39
CA PHE A 97 -0.24 11.52 4.27
C PHE A 97 0.60 10.62 3.35
N ILE A 98 0.57 9.32 3.55
CA ILE A 98 1.30 8.36 2.70
C ILE A 98 0.83 8.48 1.25
N SER A 99 -0.47 8.57 1.01
CA SER A 99 -1.04 8.66 -0.33
C SER A 99 -0.68 9.96 -1.05
N THR A 100 -0.84 11.09 -0.39
CA THR A 100 -0.71 12.40 -1.05
C THR A 100 0.72 12.91 -1.08
N GLU A 101 1.50 12.65 -0.04
CA GLU A 101 2.83 13.23 0.15
C GLU A 101 3.96 12.28 -0.25
N ILE A 102 3.77 10.95 -0.15
CA ILE A 102 4.80 9.97 -0.50
C ILE A 102 4.47 9.27 -1.81
N HIS A 103 3.33 8.58 -1.90
CA HIS A 103 2.97 7.80 -3.09
C HIS A 103 2.95 8.65 -4.36
N LYS A 104 2.25 9.77 -4.35
CA LYS A 104 2.18 10.66 -5.53
C LYS A 104 3.53 11.23 -5.93
N SER A 105 4.45 11.39 -4.99
CA SER A 105 5.80 11.87 -5.26
C SER A 105 6.65 10.90 -6.07
N PHE A 106 6.27 9.62 -6.15
CA PHE A 106 6.92 8.64 -7.05
C PHE A 106 6.53 8.80 -8.53
N LYS A 107 5.54 9.65 -8.86
CA LYS A 107 5.06 9.83 -10.26
C LYS A 107 6.19 10.10 -11.27
N PRO A 108 7.20 10.95 -11.02
CA PRO A 108 8.27 11.18 -11.99
C PRO A 108 9.09 9.92 -12.33
N PHE A 109 9.20 8.98 -11.40
CA PHE A 109 9.93 7.72 -11.64
C PHE A 109 9.16 6.76 -12.55
N PHE A 110 7.82 6.76 -12.49
CA PHE A 110 6.98 5.84 -13.26
C PHE A 110 6.44 6.43 -14.56
N ALA A 111 6.30 7.76 -14.64
CA ALA A 111 5.73 8.46 -15.78
C ALA A 111 6.78 9.06 -16.73
N GLY A 112 8.06 8.62 -16.65
CA GLY A 112 9.10 9.08 -17.56
C GLY A 112 9.61 10.51 -17.29
N GLY A 113 9.56 10.96 -16.03
CA GLY A 113 10.15 12.25 -15.63
C GLY A 113 11.66 12.33 -15.92
N GLY A 114 12.17 13.53 -16.20
CA GLY A 114 13.59 13.78 -16.37
C GLY A 114 14.40 13.58 -15.08
N GLU A 115 15.73 13.51 -15.19
CA GLU A 115 16.61 13.27 -14.03
C GLU A 115 16.46 14.37 -12.95
N SER A 116 16.26 15.64 -13.34
CA SER A 116 16.01 16.74 -12.41
C SER A 116 14.69 16.53 -11.63
N ASP A 117 13.64 16.04 -12.30
CA ASP A 117 12.34 15.79 -11.66
C ASP A 117 12.42 14.62 -10.71
N LYS A 118 13.14 13.55 -11.08
CA LYS A 118 13.38 12.40 -10.20
C LYS A 118 14.23 12.78 -9.00
N ALA A 119 15.25 13.62 -9.15
CA ALA A 119 16.07 14.09 -8.04
C ALA A 119 15.22 14.88 -7.02
N LYS A 120 14.44 15.88 -7.49
CA LYS A 120 13.52 16.64 -6.63
C LYS A 120 12.48 15.75 -5.94
N ALA A 121 11.93 14.77 -6.68
CA ALA A 121 10.99 13.80 -6.12
C ALA A 121 11.65 12.93 -5.04
N GLY A 122 12.88 12.48 -5.25
CA GLY A 122 13.64 11.70 -4.27
C GLY A 122 13.90 12.48 -2.99
N GLU A 123 14.32 13.74 -3.09
CA GLU A 123 14.49 14.64 -1.92
C GLU A 123 13.19 14.82 -1.15
N MET A 124 12.07 15.05 -1.87
CA MET A 124 10.76 15.21 -1.25
C MET A 124 10.32 13.93 -0.53
N ILE A 125 10.46 12.78 -1.17
CA ILE A 125 10.13 11.47 -0.59
C ILE A 125 10.98 11.25 0.67
N GLY A 126 12.30 11.47 0.60
CA GLY A 126 13.20 11.34 1.74
C GLY A 126 12.79 12.24 2.92
N LYS A 127 12.45 13.50 2.65
CA LYS A 127 11.95 14.44 3.68
C LYS A 127 10.66 13.94 4.34
N ARG A 128 9.69 13.43 3.54
CA ARG A 128 8.40 12.92 4.06
C ARG A 128 8.57 11.62 4.82
N MET A 129 9.46 10.74 4.38
CA MET A 129 9.84 9.53 5.09
C MET A 129 10.57 9.87 6.41
N GLY A 130 11.42 10.91 6.42
CA GLY A 130 12.05 11.43 7.64
C GLY A 130 11.02 11.83 8.69
N TYR A 131 9.99 12.57 8.29
CA TYR A 131 8.89 12.93 9.19
C TYR A 131 8.21 11.69 9.81
N LEU A 132 7.93 10.66 9.01
CA LEU A 132 7.34 9.42 9.55
C LEU A 132 8.30 8.70 10.50
N ALA A 133 9.58 8.62 10.15
CA ALA A 133 10.61 8.01 11.02
C ALA A 133 10.70 8.68 12.39
N ASP A 134 10.69 10.02 12.41
CA ASP A 134 10.77 10.82 13.64
C ASP A 134 9.51 10.72 14.52
N ASN A 135 8.37 10.36 13.91
CA ASN A 135 7.08 10.27 14.59
C ASN A 135 6.57 8.86 14.84
N MET A 136 7.33 7.83 14.49
CA MET A 136 6.99 6.44 14.85
C MET A 136 6.88 6.28 16.37
N LYS A 137 5.85 5.54 16.80
CA LYS A 137 5.59 5.33 18.24
C LYS A 137 6.17 4.03 18.78
N GLY A 138 6.89 3.26 17.97
CA GLY A 138 7.51 1.98 18.34
C GLY A 138 7.98 1.22 17.11
N ASP A 139 7.76 -0.08 17.10
CA ASP A 139 8.13 -0.96 15.99
C ASP A 139 7.35 -0.66 14.70
N TYR A 140 6.16 -0.08 14.84
CA TYR A 140 5.26 0.34 13.76
C TYR A 140 4.83 1.79 13.95
N LEU A 141 4.10 2.36 13.01
CA LEU A 141 3.71 3.77 13.03
C LEU A 141 3.01 4.18 14.33
N PHE A 142 2.15 3.31 14.89
CA PHE A 142 1.34 3.63 16.06
C PHE A 142 1.75 2.87 17.33
N GLY A 143 2.87 2.15 17.34
CA GLY A 143 3.33 1.41 18.50
C GLY A 143 3.86 0.03 18.19
N SER A 144 3.46 -0.98 18.98
CA SER A 144 3.93 -2.36 18.86
C SER A 144 3.05 -3.25 17.96
N THR A 145 1.89 -2.77 17.54
CA THR A 145 0.94 -3.52 16.69
C THR A 145 0.90 -2.92 15.31
N VAL A 146 0.95 -3.78 14.29
CA VAL A 146 0.86 -3.36 12.89
C VAL A 146 -0.53 -2.82 12.57
N SER A 147 -0.59 -1.81 11.71
CA SER A 147 -1.82 -1.23 11.17
C SER A 147 -1.85 -1.30 9.65
N VAL A 148 -3.01 -1.06 9.03
CA VAL A 148 -3.10 -1.00 7.57
C VAL A 148 -2.24 0.13 6.97
N ALA A 149 -1.94 1.20 7.71
CA ALA A 149 -1.04 2.26 7.27
C ALA A 149 0.41 1.78 7.16
N ASP A 150 0.82 0.83 8.01
CA ASP A 150 2.14 0.22 7.95
C ASP A 150 2.33 -0.60 6.66
N PHE A 151 1.31 -1.29 6.20
CA PHE A 151 1.36 -2.02 4.92
C PHE A 151 1.50 -1.06 3.74
N TYR A 152 0.83 0.08 3.78
CA TYR A 152 0.97 1.07 2.73
C TYR A 152 2.37 1.72 2.73
N LEU A 153 2.88 2.11 3.90
CA LEU A 153 4.25 2.60 4.04
C LEU A 153 5.29 1.57 3.57
N PHE A 154 5.09 0.30 3.91
CA PHE A 154 5.97 -0.79 3.48
C PHE A 154 6.09 -0.85 1.95
N VAL A 155 4.99 -0.76 1.21
CA VAL A 155 5.02 -0.73 -0.26
C VAL A 155 5.79 0.48 -0.78
N MET A 156 5.64 1.65 -0.15
CA MET A 156 6.41 2.85 -0.52
C MET A 156 7.92 2.64 -0.29
N LEU A 157 8.29 1.94 0.77
CA LEU A 157 9.70 1.60 1.06
C LEU A 157 10.27 0.55 0.09
N LEU A 158 9.45 -0.37 -0.41
CA LEU A 158 9.86 -1.28 -1.50
C LEU A 158 10.15 -0.48 -2.78
N TRP A 159 9.31 0.49 -3.11
CA TRP A 159 9.54 1.37 -4.27
C TRP A 159 10.79 2.23 -4.10
N ALA A 160 10.99 2.82 -2.90
CA ALA A 160 12.19 3.60 -2.60
C ALA A 160 13.46 2.76 -2.81
N LYS A 161 13.51 1.53 -2.26
CA LYS A 161 14.62 0.61 -2.45
C LYS A 161 14.86 0.29 -3.92
N LYS A 162 13.82 -0.05 -4.67
CA LYS A 162 13.89 -0.39 -6.11
C LYS A 162 14.39 0.76 -6.97
N LEU A 163 14.05 1.99 -6.60
CA LEU A 163 14.34 3.21 -7.35
C LEU A 163 15.55 3.97 -6.82
N ASN A 164 16.28 3.39 -5.86
CA ASN A 164 17.45 3.98 -5.21
C ASN A 164 17.17 5.35 -4.56
N VAL A 165 15.94 5.52 -4.00
CA VAL A 165 15.58 6.65 -3.17
C VAL A 165 15.98 6.32 -1.72
N GLU A 166 16.78 7.19 -1.10
CA GLU A 166 17.27 6.99 0.25
C GLU A 166 16.13 6.99 1.26
N SER A 167 16.20 6.06 2.20
CA SER A 167 15.22 5.94 3.29
C SER A 167 15.93 6.06 4.63
N PRO A 168 15.35 6.76 5.63
CA PRO A 168 15.90 6.86 6.98
C PRO A 168 16.13 5.48 7.61
N ALA A 169 17.21 5.35 8.40
CA ALA A 169 17.57 4.09 9.05
C ALA A 169 16.43 3.42 9.86
N PRO A 170 15.60 4.16 10.63
CA PRO A 170 14.45 3.54 11.30
C PRO A 170 13.46 2.88 10.35
N LEU A 171 13.21 3.49 9.16
CA LEU A 171 12.32 2.93 8.15
C LEU A 171 12.95 1.78 7.37
N VAL A 172 14.28 1.73 7.25
CA VAL A 172 14.97 0.54 6.73
C VAL A 172 14.75 -0.64 7.69
N ALA A 173 14.95 -0.44 9.00
CA ALA A 173 14.69 -1.47 10.00
C ALA A 173 13.22 -1.90 10.05
N PHE A 174 12.31 -0.94 9.93
CA PHE A 174 10.86 -1.19 9.78
C PHE A 174 10.58 -2.09 8.57
N ARG A 175 11.11 -1.76 7.39
CA ARG A 175 10.92 -2.57 6.18
C ARG A 175 11.41 -4.01 6.38
N GLU A 176 12.59 -4.21 6.97
CA GLU A 176 13.13 -5.56 7.23
C GLU A 176 12.21 -6.34 8.20
N ARG A 177 11.65 -5.66 9.22
CA ARG A 177 10.67 -6.27 10.12
C ARG A 177 9.38 -6.66 9.37
N MET A 178 8.85 -5.79 8.51
CA MET A 178 7.67 -6.08 7.69
C MET A 178 7.88 -7.32 6.81
N MET A 179 9.07 -7.50 6.24
CA MET A 179 9.41 -8.69 5.44
C MET A 179 9.29 -10.01 6.21
N THR A 180 9.33 -9.98 7.55
CA THR A 180 9.19 -11.20 8.37
C THR A 180 7.75 -11.59 8.66
N LEU A 181 6.79 -10.72 8.38
CA LEU A 181 5.37 -11.00 8.63
C LEU A 181 4.83 -12.06 7.66
N PRO A 182 4.12 -13.09 8.15
CA PRO A 182 3.57 -14.15 7.30
C PRO A 182 2.61 -13.62 6.22
N SER A 183 1.80 -12.59 6.55
CA SER A 183 0.89 -11.92 5.62
C SER A 183 1.62 -11.25 4.46
N VAL A 184 2.73 -10.56 4.77
CA VAL A 184 3.61 -9.93 3.78
C VAL A 184 4.23 -10.98 2.86
N GLN A 185 4.82 -12.03 3.44
CA GLN A 185 5.44 -13.11 2.67
C GLN A 185 4.43 -13.80 1.76
N LYS A 186 3.22 -14.05 2.25
CA LYS A 186 2.16 -14.68 1.49
C LYS A 186 1.70 -13.81 0.31
N ALA A 187 1.43 -12.53 0.54
CA ALA A 187 1.05 -11.60 -0.52
C ALA A 187 2.16 -11.43 -1.57
N MET A 188 3.41 -11.25 -1.13
CA MET A 188 4.55 -11.13 -2.05
C MET A 188 4.73 -12.38 -2.90
N LYS A 189 4.59 -13.57 -2.31
CA LYS A 189 4.65 -14.84 -3.05
C LYS A 189 3.55 -14.94 -4.10
N HIS A 190 2.30 -14.55 -3.77
CA HIS A 190 1.19 -14.54 -4.72
C HIS A 190 1.43 -13.58 -5.89
N GLU A 191 2.10 -12.46 -5.63
CA GLU A 191 2.43 -11.47 -6.67
C GLU A 191 3.74 -11.77 -7.42
N GLY A 192 4.46 -12.84 -7.05
CA GLY A 192 5.74 -13.20 -7.67
C GLY A 192 6.89 -12.22 -7.33
N LEU A 193 6.84 -11.63 -6.16
CA LEU A 193 7.83 -10.68 -5.62
C LEU A 193 8.72 -11.40 -4.59
N ASN A 194 9.83 -11.98 -5.04
CA ASN A 194 10.82 -12.66 -4.18
C ASN A 194 12.05 -11.80 -3.96
#